data_2109cccc5a1d48e0f13eda625bd00cd4
#
_entry.id   2109cccc5a1d48e0f13eda625bd00cd4
#
_cell.length_a   1.000
_cell.length_b   1.000
_cell.length_c   1.000
_cell.angle_alpha   90.00
_cell.angle_beta   90.00
_cell.angle_gamma   90.00
#
_symmetry.space_group_name_H-M   'P 1'
#
loop_
_entity.id
_entity.type
_entity.pdbx_description
1 polymer ?
#
loop_
_entity_poly.entity_id
_entity_poly.type
_entity_poly.pdbx_seq_one_letter_code
_entity_poly.pdbx_strand_id
1 'polypeptide(L)'
;ISGMTGTAMTEANEFWKIISAPAVAALTNLGFSPKLVAIAPMEQFSIIWMKVPMIVSIFLASPVIVYQIWGFISPGLYKRERKWALPFIVCTSGLFILGGLFAYYVVFRFGLEFLLGLGRDANVAPMVTISEYFDLFVNVTLGVALVFELPVVIFFLTLIRIASPKFLLEKSRYAILAIVVLAAIVTPTPDIFNLTMFTVPMLILYFVGVFASYLLELNREGKKMPIP
;
A
#
# COMPACT_ATOMS: atom_id res chain seq x y z
N ILE A 1 -21.79 -24.95 18.29
CA ILE A 1 -20.41 -24.44 18.50
C ILE A 1 -19.46 -25.10 17.48
N SER A 2 -19.55 -26.42 17.25
CA SER A 2 -18.70 -27.18 16.30
C SER A 2 -18.79 -26.69 14.84
N GLY A 3 -19.98 -26.25 14.38
CA GLY A 3 -20.16 -25.77 13.00
C GLY A 3 -19.56 -24.38 12.73
N MET A 4 -19.60 -23.47 13.71
CA MET A 4 -19.04 -22.11 13.56
C MET A 4 -17.51 -22.11 13.55
N THR A 5 -16.87 -23.00 14.30
CA THR A 5 -15.43 -23.16 14.29
C THR A 5 -14.93 -23.76 12.97
N GLY A 6 -15.70 -24.68 12.36
CA GLY A 6 -15.35 -25.29 11.07
C GLY A 6 -15.37 -24.27 9.92
N THR A 7 -16.35 -23.37 9.84
CA THR A 7 -16.45 -22.33 8.80
C THR A 7 -15.34 -21.28 8.94
N ALA A 8 -15.10 -20.78 10.15
CA ALA A 8 -14.01 -19.84 10.39
C ALA A 8 -12.62 -20.43 10.07
N MET A 9 -12.47 -21.73 10.35
CA MET A 9 -11.26 -22.47 9.99
C MET A 9 -11.05 -22.55 8.48
N THR A 10 -12.09 -22.81 7.73
CA THR A 10 -12.02 -22.87 6.26
C THR A 10 -11.67 -21.50 5.67
N GLU A 11 -12.33 -20.45 6.14
CA GLU A 11 -12.10 -19.08 5.66
C GLU A 11 -10.66 -18.60 5.92
N ALA A 12 -10.12 -18.80 7.12
CA ALA A 12 -8.73 -18.41 7.44
C ALA A 12 -7.72 -19.14 6.54
N ASN A 13 -7.96 -20.43 6.25
CA ASN A 13 -7.12 -21.19 5.34
C ASN A 13 -7.23 -20.70 3.88
N GLU A 14 -8.41 -20.29 3.43
CA GLU A 14 -8.57 -19.70 2.09
C GLU A 14 -7.84 -18.35 1.99
N PHE A 15 -7.96 -17.48 2.98
CA PHE A 15 -7.19 -16.24 3.02
C PHE A 15 -5.68 -16.49 3.04
N TRP A 16 -5.22 -17.50 3.80
CA TRP A 16 -3.81 -17.87 3.79
C TRP A 16 -3.35 -18.35 2.42
N LYS A 17 -4.13 -19.15 1.71
CA LYS A 17 -3.81 -19.59 0.33
C LYS A 17 -3.65 -18.39 -0.60
N ILE A 18 -4.54 -17.40 -0.49
CA ILE A 18 -4.45 -16.17 -1.30
C ILE A 18 -3.18 -15.42 -0.93
N ILE A 19 -2.91 -15.17 0.34
CA ILE A 19 -1.74 -14.41 0.80
C ILE A 19 -0.42 -15.12 0.42
N SER A 20 -0.36 -16.43 0.51
CA SER A 20 0.85 -17.22 0.20
C SER A 20 1.05 -17.48 -1.29
N ALA A 21 0.04 -17.23 -2.14
CA ALA A 21 0.11 -17.53 -3.57
C ALA A 21 1.28 -16.86 -4.30
N PRO A 22 1.66 -15.59 -4.07
CA PRO A 22 2.83 -15.00 -4.71
C PRO A 22 4.14 -15.73 -4.39
N ALA A 23 4.34 -16.17 -3.13
CA ALA A 23 5.54 -16.91 -2.74
C ALA A 23 5.57 -18.31 -3.39
N VAL A 24 4.44 -19.02 -3.36
CA VAL A 24 4.29 -20.33 -3.99
C VAL A 24 4.55 -20.24 -5.51
N ALA A 25 4.02 -19.20 -6.16
CA ALA A 25 4.25 -18.97 -7.59
C ALA A 25 5.73 -18.67 -7.88
N ALA A 26 6.38 -17.80 -7.10
CA ALA A 26 7.79 -17.47 -7.28
C ALA A 26 8.70 -18.69 -7.08
N LEU A 27 8.46 -19.50 -6.04
CA LEU A 27 9.20 -20.75 -5.81
C LEU A 27 9.02 -21.74 -6.96
N THR A 28 7.79 -21.89 -7.47
CA THR A 28 7.46 -22.79 -8.58
C THR A 28 8.16 -22.35 -9.88
N ASN A 29 8.11 -21.05 -10.20
CA ASN A 29 8.73 -20.50 -11.40
C ASN A 29 10.26 -20.68 -11.41
N LEU A 30 10.88 -20.65 -10.22
CA LEU A 30 12.31 -20.86 -10.06
C LEU A 30 12.71 -22.34 -9.95
N GLY A 31 11.74 -23.27 -9.95
CA GLY A 31 11.97 -24.72 -9.86
C GLY A 31 12.26 -25.23 -8.45
N PHE A 32 11.95 -24.44 -7.42
CA PHE A 32 12.07 -24.85 -6.02
C PHE A 32 10.79 -25.51 -5.51
N SER A 33 10.88 -26.18 -4.35
CA SER A 33 9.70 -26.76 -3.69
C SER A 33 8.72 -25.65 -3.29
N PRO A 34 7.44 -25.69 -3.75
CA PRO A 34 6.46 -24.63 -3.49
C PRO A 34 5.85 -24.74 -2.09
N LYS A 35 6.69 -24.91 -1.07
CA LYS A 35 6.23 -25.06 0.33
C LYS A 35 6.90 -24.02 1.22
N LEU A 36 6.06 -23.30 1.95
CA LEU A 36 6.49 -22.47 3.08
C LEU A 36 6.65 -23.38 4.31
N VAL A 37 7.70 -23.15 5.09
CA VAL A 37 8.05 -23.99 6.22
C VAL A 37 7.69 -23.28 7.53
N ALA A 38 6.99 -23.96 8.42
CA ALA A 38 6.78 -23.48 9.79
C ALA A 38 7.89 -24.07 10.69
N ILE A 39 8.59 -23.23 11.42
CA ILE A 39 9.63 -23.66 12.37
C ILE A 39 8.97 -24.25 13.62
N ALA A 40 7.84 -23.69 14.06
CA ALA A 40 7.10 -24.14 15.21
C ALA A 40 5.59 -24.25 14.94
N PRO A 41 4.88 -25.26 15.50
CA PRO A 41 3.43 -25.39 15.33
C PRO A 41 2.65 -24.16 15.81
N MET A 42 3.11 -23.50 16.88
CA MET A 42 2.49 -22.29 17.43
C MET A 42 2.58 -21.09 16.48
N GLU A 43 3.67 -21.01 15.72
CA GLU A 43 3.88 -20.01 14.69
C GLU A 43 2.81 -20.11 13.59
N GLN A 44 2.57 -21.31 13.09
CA GLN A 44 1.56 -21.58 12.09
C GLN A 44 0.17 -21.18 12.58
N PHE A 45 -0.18 -21.55 13.81
CA PHE A 45 -1.45 -21.18 14.41
C PHE A 45 -1.59 -19.65 14.53
N SER A 46 -0.59 -18.97 15.09
CA SER A 46 -0.63 -17.53 15.32
C SER A 46 -0.78 -16.74 14.01
N ILE A 47 -0.08 -17.14 12.95
CA ILE A 47 -0.13 -16.42 11.68
C ILE A 47 -1.44 -16.66 10.98
N ILE A 48 -1.82 -17.90 10.72
CA ILE A 48 -3.00 -18.23 9.91
C ILE A 48 -4.30 -17.83 10.60
N TRP A 49 -4.37 -18.00 11.93
CA TRP A 49 -5.62 -17.84 12.68
C TRP A 49 -5.79 -16.48 13.34
N MET A 50 -4.71 -15.78 13.62
CA MET A 50 -4.77 -14.47 14.28
C MET A 50 -4.33 -13.33 13.37
N LYS A 51 -3.13 -13.41 12.81
CA LYS A 51 -2.54 -12.29 12.05
C LYS A 51 -3.18 -12.12 10.66
N VAL A 52 -3.49 -13.19 9.92
CA VAL A 52 -4.11 -13.13 8.59
C VAL A 52 -5.49 -12.46 8.63
N PRO A 53 -6.44 -12.88 9.48
CA PRO A 53 -7.73 -12.20 9.59
C PRO A 53 -7.59 -10.73 10.01
N MET A 54 -6.60 -10.40 10.85
CA MET A 54 -6.34 -9.03 11.28
C MET A 54 -5.96 -8.12 10.09
N ILE A 55 -5.07 -8.57 9.21
CA ILE A 55 -4.68 -7.81 8.02
C ILE A 55 -5.86 -7.64 7.06
N VAL A 56 -6.59 -8.70 6.78
CA VAL A 56 -7.79 -8.63 5.94
C VAL A 56 -8.81 -7.64 6.51
N SER A 57 -8.99 -7.66 7.83
CA SER A 57 -9.91 -6.73 8.52
C SER A 57 -9.48 -5.26 8.35
N ILE A 58 -8.19 -4.95 8.36
CA ILE A 58 -7.68 -3.58 8.13
C ILE A 58 -8.09 -3.08 6.74
N PHE A 59 -7.91 -3.90 5.69
CA PHE A 59 -8.32 -3.54 4.33
C PHE A 59 -9.83 -3.36 4.21
N LEU A 60 -10.63 -4.26 4.77
CA LEU A 60 -12.09 -4.17 4.77
C LEU A 60 -12.60 -2.98 5.60
N ALA A 61 -11.96 -2.67 6.71
CA ALA A 61 -12.33 -1.55 7.58
C ALA A 61 -11.79 -0.19 7.08
N SER A 62 -10.93 -0.16 6.05
CA SER A 62 -10.29 1.07 5.57
C SER A 62 -11.29 2.20 5.27
N PRO A 63 -12.47 2.01 4.64
CA PRO A 63 -13.44 3.08 4.44
C PRO A 63 -13.96 3.67 5.75
N VAL A 64 -14.15 2.83 6.77
CA VAL A 64 -14.64 3.27 8.08
C VAL A 64 -13.54 4.04 8.84
N ILE A 65 -12.31 3.56 8.77
CA ILE A 65 -11.14 4.24 9.36
C ILE A 65 -10.97 5.63 8.74
N VAL A 66 -11.00 5.72 7.41
CA VAL A 66 -10.89 6.98 6.68
C VAL A 66 -12.05 7.92 7.01
N TYR A 67 -13.27 7.40 7.12
CA TYR A 67 -14.43 8.19 7.55
C TYR A 67 -14.22 8.79 8.95
N GLN A 68 -13.69 8.03 9.90
CA GLN A 68 -13.39 8.52 11.25
C GLN A 68 -12.29 9.58 11.24
N ILE A 69 -11.22 9.38 10.48
CA ILE A 69 -10.15 10.37 10.30
C ILE A 69 -10.74 11.67 9.72
N TRP A 70 -11.60 11.55 8.69
CA TRP A 70 -12.29 12.71 8.13
C TRP A 70 -13.19 13.42 9.16
N GLY A 71 -13.91 12.66 9.96
CA GLY A 71 -14.75 13.19 11.05
C GLY A 71 -13.96 14.05 12.03
N PHE A 72 -12.71 13.67 12.31
CA PHE A 72 -11.79 14.42 13.16
C PHE A 72 -11.25 15.70 12.48
N ILE A 73 -10.96 15.63 11.18
CA ILE A 73 -10.40 16.75 10.40
C ILE A 73 -11.49 17.77 10.00
N SER A 74 -12.68 17.31 9.70
CA SER A 74 -13.81 18.08 9.17
C SER A 74 -14.20 19.34 9.99
N PRO A 75 -14.17 19.35 11.33
CA PRO A 75 -14.48 20.55 12.11
C PRO A 75 -13.53 21.73 11.85
N GLY A 76 -12.27 21.44 11.47
CA GLY A 76 -11.26 22.45 11.13
C GLY A 76 -11.39 23.05 9.72
N LEU A 77 -12.28 22.52 8.87
CA LEU A 77 -12.45 22.96 7.49
C LEU A 77 -13.60 23.98 7.34
N TYR A 78 -13.45 24.90 6.38
CA TYR A 78 -14.55 25.80 6.01
C TYR A 78 -15.76 25.01 5.45
N LYS A 79 -16.97 25.53 5.66
CA LYS A 79 -18.22 24.88 5.17
C LYS A 79 -18.18 24.54 3.67
N ARG A 80 -17.48 25.35 2.86
CA ARG A 80 -17.31 25.14 1.42
C ARG A 80 -16.37 23.98 1.08
N GLU A 81 -15.43 23.65 1.94
CA GLU A 81 -14.43 22.60 1.76
C GLU A 81 -14.97 21.24 2.24
N ARG A 82 -15.87 21.27 3.23
CA ARG A 82 -16.52 20.07 3.78
C ARG A 82 -17.28 19.23 2.75
N LYS A 83 -17.72 19.82 1.65
CA LYS A 83 -18.38 19.08 0.54
C LYS A 83 -17.47 18.05 -0.14
N TRP A 84 -16.17 18.18 0.02
CA TRP A 84 -15.18 17.23 -0.51
C TRP A 84 -15.02 15.98 0.36
N ALA A 85 -15.78 15.86 1.47
CA ALA A 85 -15.71 14.73 2.40
C ALA A 85 -15.93 13.38 1.68
N LEU A 86 -17.06 13.24 0.98
CA LEU A 86 -17.41 11.98 0.33
C LEU A 86 -16.44 11.60 -0.79
N PRO A 87 -16.11 12.47 -1.75
CA PRO A 87 -15.04 12.19 -2.72
C PRO A 87 -13.71 11.82 -2.08
N PHE A 88 -13.32 12.51 -1.00
CA PHE A 88 -12.09 12.22 -0.28
C PHE A 88 -12.10 10.80 0.30
N ILE A 89 -13.15 10.42 1.04
CA ILE A 89 -13.28 9.09 1.66
C ILE A 89 -13.21 7.99 0.58
N VAL A 90 -13.93 8.15 -0.53
CA VAL A 90 -13.96 7.17 -1.62
C VAL A 90 -12.60 7.07 -2.30
N CYS A 91 -11.95 8.21 -2.60
CA CYS A 91 -10.63 8.21 -3.23
C CYS A 91 -9.57 7.59 -2.32
N THR A 92 -9.51 7.98 -1.04
CA THR A 92 -8.55 7.44 -0.07
C THR A 92 -8.76 5.94 0.10
N SER A 93 -9.98 5.49 0.42
CA SER A 93 -10.24 4.05 0.57
C SER A 93 -9.93 3.27 -0.72
N GLY A 94 -10.25 3.83 -1.87
CA GLY A 94 -9.96 3.24 -3.18
C GLY A 94 -8.46 3.13 -3.45
N LEU A 95 -7.68 4.19 -3.19
CA LEU A 95 -6.23 4.19 -3.37
C LEU A 95 -5.52 3.27 -2.37
N PHE A 96 -5.99 3.20 -1.13
CA PHE A 96 -5.46 2.25 -0.15
C PHE A 96 -5.61 0.79 -0.62
N ILE A 97 -6.81 0.42 -1.09
CA ILE A 97 -7.07 -0.92 -1.65
C ILE A 97 -6.24 -1.15 -2.91
N LEU A 98 -6.17 -0.17 -3.82
CA LEU A 98 -5.35 -0.26 -5.03
C LEU A 98 -3.86 -0.43 -4.70
N GLY A 99 -3.36 0.25 -3.66
CA GLY A 99 -2.01 0.07 -3.16
C GLY A 99 -1.73 -1.34 -2.67
N GLY A 100 -2.67 -1.93 -1.92
CA GLY A 100 -2.58 -3.33 -1.50
C GLY A 100 -2.60 -4.31 -2.68
N LEU A 101 -3.47 -4.09 -3.67
CA LEU A 101 -3.52 -4.89 -4.89
C LEU A 101 -2.24 -4.74 -5.72
N PHE A 102 -1.69 -3.52 -5.83
CA PHE A 102 -0.43 -3.28 -6.50
C PHE A 102 0.73 -4.00 -5.82
N ALA A 103 0.81 -3.94 -4.49
CA ALA A 103 1.78 -4.70 -3.71
C ALA A 103 1.67 -6.19 -4.01
N TYR A 104 0.46 -6.74 -3.99
CA TYR A 104 0.19 -8.15 -4.20
C TYR A 104 0.55 -8.63 -5.62
N TYR A 105 0.07 -7.95 -6.66
CA TYR A 105 0.22 -8.41 -8.04
C TYR A 105 1.53 -8.00 -8.71
N VAL A 106 2.11 -6.87 -8.28
CA VAL A 106 3.32 -6.33 -8.91
C VAL A 106 4.53 -6.55 -8.01
N VAL A 107 4.50 -5.99 -6.80
CA VAL A 107 5.69 -5.98 -5.94
C VAL A 107 6.07 -7.40 -5.52
N PHE A 108 5.12 -8.19 -5.04
CA PHE A 108 5.43 -9.57 -4.61
C PHE A 108 5.80 -10.47 -5.78
N ARG A 109 5.14 -10.35 -6.91
CA ARG A 109 5.45 -11.19 -8.06
C ARG A 109 6.88 -10.98 -8.55
N PHE A 110 7.25 -9.76 -8.83
CA PHE A 110 8.58 -9.46 -9.38
C PHE A 110 9.66 -9.40 -8.29
N GLY A 111 9.37 -8.85 -7.12
CA GLY A 111 10.31 -8.71 -6.02
C GLY A 111 10.72 -10.06 -5.42
N LEU A 112 9.77 -10.98 -5.22
CA LEU A 112 10.09 -12.32 -4.72
C LEU A 112 10.83 -13.17 -5.75
N GLU A 113 10.44 -13.13 -7.02
CA GLU A 113 11.17 -13.84 -8.08
C GLU A 113 12.63 -13.35 -8.15
N PHE A 114 12.85 -12.05 -8.07
CA PHE A 114 14.19 -11.48 -8.02
C PHE A 114 14.96 -11.92 -6.78
N LEU A 115 14.36 -11.76 -5.59
CA LEU A 115 15.00 -12.06 -4.31
C LEU A 115 15.37 -13.55 -4.18
N LEU A 116 14.45 -14.45 -4.50
CA LEU A 116 14.67 -15.88 -4.44
C LEU A 116 15.61 -16.37 -5.55
N GLY A 117 15.67 -15.63 -6.67
CA GLY A 117 16.57 -15.91 -7.79
C GLY A 117 18.04 -15.64 -7.50
N LEU A 118 18.36 -14.71 -6.57
CA LEU A 118 19.75 -14.34 -6.25
C LEU A 118 20.62 -15.51 -5.77
N GLY A 119 20.03 -16.49 -5.10
CA GLY A 119 20.74 -17.68 -4.60
C GLY A 119 20.94 -18.78 -5.65
N ARG A 120 20.28 -18.72 -6.80
CA ARG A 120 20.26 -19.79 -7.78
C ARG A 120 21.65 -20.09 -8.38
N ASP A 121 22.39 -19.02 -8.71
CA ASP A 121 23.72 -19.15 -9.30
C ASP A 121 24.77 -19.61 -8.26
N ALA A 122 24.49 -19.42 -6.97
CA ALA A 122 25.30 -19.89 -5.87
C ALA A 122 24.94 -21.31 -5.38
N ASN A 123 24.02 -21.98 -6.08
CA ASN A 123 23.54 -23.33 -5.71
C ASN A 123 22.93 -23.39 -4.30
N VAL A 124 22.30 -22.29 -3.85
CA VAL A 124 21.62 -22.18 -2.55
C VAL A 124 20.12 -22.34 -2.77
N ALA A 125 19.50 -23.33 -2.11
CA ALA A 125 18.05 -23.46 -2.09
C ALA A 125 17.45 -22.56 -1.02
N PRO A 126 16.55 -21.62 -1.37
CA PRO A 126 15.92 -20.75 -0.39
C PRO A 126 14.95 -21.54 0.49
N MET A 127 15.03 -21.34 1.81
CA MET A 127 14.08 -21.87 2.77
C MET A 127 13.21 -20.70 3.28
N VAL A 128 11.99 -20.59 2.74
CA VAL A 128 11.08 -19.52 3.10
C VAL A 128 10.20 -19.94 4.26
N THR A 129 10.34 -19.27 5.40
CA THR A 129 9.51 -19.54 6.58
C THR A 129 8.19 -18.80 6.51
N ILE A 130 7.15 -19.34 7.17
CA ILE A 130 5.83 -18.72 7.22
C ILE A 130 5.90 -17.34 7.88
N SER A 131 6.67 -17.19 8.97
CA SER A 131 6.81 -15.95 9.70
C SER A 131 7.52 -14.87 8.89
N GLU A 132 8.68 -15.16 8.32
CA GLU A 132 9.44 -14.19 7.53
C GLU A 132 8.65 -13.72 6.31
N TYR A 133 7.98 -14.66 5.63
CA TYR A 133 7.13 -14.31 4.50
C TYR A 133 5.96 -13.43 4.93
N PHE A 134 5.27 -13.78 6.01
CA PHE A 134 4.13 -13.01 6.47
C PHE A 134 4.52 -11.62 6.94
N ASP A 135 5.60 -11.49 7.69
CA ASP A 135 6.08 -10.20 8.17
C ASP A 135 6.52 -9.30 6.99
N LEU A 136 7.20 -9.88 6.00
CA LEU A 136 7.49 -9.22 4.72
C LEU A 136 6.21 -8.77 4.02
N PHE A 137 5.23 -9.68 3.91
CA PHE A 137 3.95 -9.41 3.27
C PHE A 137 3.22 -8.24 3.91
N VAL A 138 3.12 -8.22 5.23
CA VAL A 138 2.44 -7.15 5.97
C VAL A 138 3.15 -5.82 5.80
N ASN A 139 4.47 -5.79 6.02
CA ASN A 139 5.25 -4.57 5.95
C ASN A 139 5.19 -3.94 4.56
N VAL A 140 5.39 -4.74 3.51
CA VAL A 140 5.38 -4.25 2.12
C VAL A 140 3.96 -3.84 1.71
N THR A 141 2.95 -4.67 1.99
CA THR A 141 1.57 -4.39 1.57
C THR A 141 1.02 -3.13 2.24
N LEU A 142 1.19 -3.00 3.55
CA LEU A 142 0.77 -1.80 4.28
C LEU A 142 1.60 -0.58 3.90
N GLY A 143 2.93 -0.73 3.75
CA GLY A 143 3.80 0.34 3.33
C GLY A 143 3.41 0.91 1.96
N VAL A 144 3.20 0.04 0.97
CA VAL A 144 2.76 0.45 -0.37
C VAL A 144 1.35 1.04 -0.32
N ALA A 145 0.40 0.44 0.41
CA ALA A 145 -0.95 0.97 0.55
C ALA A 145 -0.94 2.39 1.12
N LEU A 146 -0.11 2.67 2.14
CA LEU A 146 0.06 4.01 2.70
C LEU A 146 0.70 4.99 1.71
N VAL A 147 1.65 4.54 0.89
CA VAL A 147 2.27 5.38 -0.14
C VAL A 147 1.27 5.76 -1.23
N PHE A 148 0.32 4.88 -1.54
CA PHE A 148 -0.75 5.18 -2.48
C PHE A 148 -1.68 6.31 -2.00
N GLU A 149 -1.62 6.69 -0.73
CA GLU A 149 -2.32 7.88 -0.19
C GLU A 149 -1.64 9.21 -0.54
N LEU A 150 -0.40 9.21 -1.05
CA LEU A 150 0.33 10.45 -1.38
C LEU A 150 -0.47 11.43 -2.26
N PRO A 151 -1.17 11.02 -3.33
CA PRO A 151 -1.96 11.94 -4.14
C PRO A 151 -3.06 12.64 -3.33
N VAL A 152 -3.70 11.90 -2.43
CA VAL A 152 -4.79 12.43 -1.59
C VAL A 152 -4.24 13.38 -0.52
N VAL A 153 -3.11 13.06 0.08
CA VAL A 153 -2.42 13.93 1.04
C VAL A 153 -2.03 15.25 0.37
N ILE A 154 -1.43 15.19 -0.83
CA ILE A 154 -1.04 16.38 -1.60
C ILE A 154 -2.26 17.23 -1.97
N PHE A 155 -3.32 16.60 -2.48
CA PHE A 155 -4.57 17.27 -2.79
C PHE A 155 -5.17 17.94 -1.56
N PHE A 156 -5.16 17.27 -0.41
CA PHE A 156 -5.68 17.79 0.84
C PHE A 156 -4.86 18.99 1.35
N LEU A 157 -3.53 18.94 1.31
CA LEU A 157 -2.66 20.07 1.67
C LEU A 157 -2.94 21.30 0.79
N THR A 158 -3.26 21.08 -0.49
CA THR A 158 -3.67 22.18 -1.38
C THR A 158 -5.09 22.65 -1.08
N LEU A 159 -6.00 21.76 -0.71
CA LEU A 159 -7.37 22.10 -0.33
C LEU A 159 -7.38 23.07 0.87
N ILE A 160 -6.58 22.79 1.90
CA ILE A 160 -6.45 23.64 3.10
C ILE A 160 -5.45 24.80 2.93
N ARG A 161 -4.91 25.00 1.72
CA ARG A 161 -4.00 26.09 1.34
C ARG A 161 -2.64 26.09 2.06
N ILE A 162 -2.17 24.97 2.55
CA ILE A 162 -0.81 24.83 3.11
C ILE A 162 0.23 24.73 1.99
N ALA A 163 -0.09 24.01 0.91
CA ALA A 163 0.80 23.86 -0.24
C ALA A 163 0.08 24.29 -1.53
N SER A 164 0.74 25.07 -2.38
CA SER A 164 0.26 25.36 -3.74
C SER A 164 0.87 24.39 -4.75
N PRO A 165 0.20 24.09 -5.88
CA PRO A 165 0.78 23.25 -6.94
C PRO A 165 2.12 23.79 -7.45
N LYS A 166 2.25 25.11 -7.53
CA LYS A 166 3.51 25.79 -7.92
C LYS A 166 4.62 25.50 -6.92
N PHE A 167 4.35 25.62 -5.62
CA PHE A 167 5.31 25.28 -4.57
C PHE A 167 5.75 23.81 -4.63
N LEU A 168 4.80 22.90 -4.85
CA LEU A 168 5.08 21.47 -4.98
C LEU A 168 6.00 21.16 -6.17
N LEU A 169 5.76 21.82 -7.32
CA LEU A 169 6.62 21.68 -8.51
C LEU A 169 8.01 22.28 -8.29
N GLU A 170 8.12 23.47 -7.72
CA GLU A 170 9.40 24.13 -7.43
C GLU A 170 10.25 23.32 -6.43
N LYS A 171 9.59 22.64 -5.49
CA LYS A 171 10.24 21.82 -4.47
C LYS A 171 10.28 20.32 -4.81
N SER A 172 9.93 19.94 -6.05
CA SER A 172 9.87 18.54 -6.49
C SER A 172 11.16 17.76 -6.23
N ARG A 173 12.34 18.39 -6.34
CA ARG A 173 13.63 17.76 -6.04
C ARG A 173 13.71 17.21 -4.59
N TYR A 174 13.12 17.91 -3.63
CA TYR A 174 13.08 17.45 -2.24
C TYR A 174 12.03 16.36 -2.04
N ALA A 175 10.90 16.45 -2.75
CA ALA A 175 9.88 15.41 -2.77
C ALA A 175 10.42 14.11 -3.38
N ILE A 176 11.15 14.19 -4.49
CA ILE A 176 11.81 13.05 -5.13
C ILE A 176 12.78 12.39 -4.14
N LEU A 177 13.63 13.18 -3.48
CA LEU A 177 14.56 12.66 -2.47
C LEU A 177 13.81 11.96 -1.32
N ALA A 178 12.76 12.58 -0.80
CA ALA A 178 11.93 11.98 0.26
C ALA A 178 11.28 10.68 -0.20
N ILE A 179 10.78 10.62 -1.44
CA ILE A 179 10.18 9.41 -2.02
C ILE A 179 11.22 8.29 -2.13
N VAL A 180 12.44 8.58 -2.60
CA VAL A 180 13.52 7.57 -2.67
C VAL A 180 13.88 7.05 -1.28
N VAL A 181 13.94 7.93 -0.28
CA VAL A 181 14.19 7.52 1.11
C VAL A 181 13.05 6.65 1.65
N LEU A 182 11.79 7.05 1.41
CA LEU A 182 10.62 6.24 1.79
C LEU A 182 10.61 4.88 1.09
N ALA A 183 10.92 4.86 -0.21
CA ALA A 183 11.05 3.62 -0.97
C ALA A 183 12.11 2.71 -0.34
N ALA A 184 13.27 3.25 0.03
CA ALA A 184 14.34 2.49 0.67
C ALA A 184 13.95 1.92 2.05
N ILE A 185 13.06 2.60 2.79
CA ILE A 185 12.54 2.11 4.08
C ILE A 185 11.53 0.98 3.87
N VAL A 186 10.66 1.09 2.86
CA VAL A 186 9.61 0.09 2.58
C VAL A 186 10.19 -1.13 1.86
N THR A 187 11.27 -0.95 1.08
CA THR A 187 11.90 -2.04 0.33
C THR A 187 12.62 -2.99 1.29
N PRO A 188 12.37 -4.30 1.22
CA PRO A 188 12.98 -5.28 2.13
C PRO A 188 14.47 -5.52 1.85
N THR A 189 14.95 -5.14 0.67
CA THR A 189 16.32 -5.36 0.21
C THR A 189 16.95 -4.08 -0.34
N PRO A 190 18.22 -3.79 0.00
CA PRO A 190 18.90 -2.56 -0.41
C PRO A 190 19.48 -2.69 -1.82
N ASP A 191 18.73 -3.24 -2.78
CA ASP A 191 19.17 -3.39 -4.17
C ASP A 191 18.48 -2.37 -5.10
N ILE A 192 19.18 -2.03 -6.21
CA ILE A 192 18.71 -1.00 -7.15
C ILE A 192 17.42 -1.43 -7.86
N PHE A 193 17.25 -2.72 -8.13
CA PHE A 193 16.07 -3.21 -8.86
C PHE A 193 14.80 -3.02 -8.04
N ASN A 194 14.76 -3.55 -6.81
CA ASN A 194 13.63 -3.39 -5.92
C ASN A 194 13.41 -1.91 -5.56
N LEU A 195 14.47 -1.16 -5.24
CA LEU A 195 14.36 0.27 -4.96
C LEU A 195 13.69 1.03 -6.12
N THR A 196 14.08 0.75 -7.37
CA THR A 196 13.49 1.38 -8.55
C THR A 196 12.03 0.97 -8.73
N MET A 197 11.71 -0.31 -8.53
CA MET A 197 10.36 -0.84 -8.63
C MET A 197 9.37 -0.17 -7.66
N PHE A 198 9.84 0.22 -6.46
CA PHE A 198 9.03 0.99 -5.51
C PHE A 198 9.02 2.49 -5.83
N THR A 199 10.17 3.06 -6.18
CA THR A 199 10.32 4.51 -6.40
C THR A 199 9.50 5.01 -7.59
N VAL A 200 9.51 4.28 -8.72
CA VAL A 200 8.82 4.74 -9.95
C VAL A 200 7.32 4.93 -9.74
N PRO A 201 6.55 3.96 -9.21
CA PRO A 201 5.13 4.17 -8.91
C PRO A 201 4.89 5.32 -7.93
N MET A 202 5.73 5.46 -6.90
CA MET A 202 5.62 6.54 -5.93
C MET A 202 5.78 7.92 -6.59
N LEU A 203 6.73 8.06 -7.51
CA LEU A 203 6.92 9.30 -8.28
C LEU A 203 5.71 9.59 -9.17
N ILE A 204 5.18 8.59 -9.85
CA ILE A 204 3.96 8.74 -10.67
C ILE A 204 2.80 9.24 -9.79
N LEU A 205 2.59 8.63 -8.63
CA LEU A 205 1.55 9.03 -7.68
C LEU A 205 1.75 10.46 -7.17
N TYR A 206 2.99 10.87 -6.90
CA TYR A 206 3.31 12.25 -6.53
C TYR A 206 2.87 13.23 -7.61
N PHE A 207 3.24 13.00 -8.87
CA PHE A 207 2.85 13.89 -9.97
C PHE A 207 1.34 13.86 -10.24
N VAL A 208 0.67 12.71 -10.06
CA VAL A 208 -0.80 12.63 -10.11
C VAL A 208 -1.42 13.52 -9.03
N GLY A 209 -0.88 13.50 -7.82
CA GLY A 209 -1.34 14.37 -6.73
C GLY A 209 -1.14 15.86 -7.03
N VAL A 210 0.02 16.23 -7.58
CA VAL A 210 0.31 17.61 -8.01
C VAL A 210 -0.64 18.05 -9.13
N PHE A 211 -0.91 17.19 -10.10
CA PHE A 211 -1.85 17.45 -11.19
C PHE A 211 -3.29 17.65 -10.66
N ALA A 212 -3.74 16.77 -9.77
CA ALA A 212 -5.06 16.92 -9.12
C ALA A 212 -5.17 18.24 -8.34
N SER A 213 -4.09 18.66 -7.66
CA SER A 213 -4.00 19.92 -6.97
C SER A 213 -4.07 21.14 -7.92
N TYR A 214 -3.43 21.03 -9.06
CA TYR A 214 -3.49 22.07 -10.11
C TYR A 214 -4.91 22.26 -10.66
N LEU A 215 -5.62 21.16 -10.93
CA LEU A 215 -7.03 21.22 -11.35
C LEU A 215 -7.93 21.86 -10.28
N LEU A 216 -7.65 21.62 -9.00
CA LEU A 216 -8.37 22.28 -7.90
C LEU A 216 -8.15 23.81 -7.90
N GLU A 217 -6.92 24.25 -8.14
CA GLU A 217 -6.58 25.69 -8.17
C GLU A 217 -7.23 26.40 -9.33
N LEU A 218 -7.18 25.83 -10.54
CA LEU A 218 -7.88 26.35 -11.73
C LEU A 218 -9.38 26.53 -11.51
N ASN A 219 -10.04 25.55 -10.88
CA ASN A 219 -11.46 25.64 -10.53
C ASN A 219 -11.76 26.74 -9.50
N ARG A 220 -10.78 27.12 -8.69
CA ARG A 220 -10.91 28.21 -7.70
C ARG A 220 -10.74 29.58 -8.35
N GLU A 221 -9.80 29.69 -9.28
CA GLU A 221 -9.54 30.94 -10.02
C GLU A 221 -10.68 31.28 -10.99
N GLY A 222 -11.18 30.31 -11.75
CA GLY A 222 -12.32 30.48 -12.65
C GLY A 222 -13.62 30.92 -11.95
N LYS A 223 -13.75 30.68 -10.62
CA LYS A 223 -14.87 31.16 -9.80
C LYS A 223 -14.64 32.54 -9.16
N LYS A 224 -13.43 33.10 -9.27
CA LYS A 224 -13.07 34.43 -8.74
C LYS A 224 -13.16 35.54 -9.79
N MET A 225 -13.33 35.23 -11.08
CA MET A 225 -13.59 36.26 -12.09
C MET A 225 -15.05 36.73 -11.96
N PRO A 226 -15.33 37.95 -11.46
CA PRO A 226 -16.59 38.59 -11.73
C PRO A 226 -16.57 38.95 -13.21
N ILE A 227 -17.54 38.48 -13.94
CA ILE A 227 -17.85 39.03 -15.27
C ILE A 227 -18.33 40.46 -15.04
N PRO A 228 -17.82 41.44 -15.78
CA PRO A 228 -18.20 42.84 -15.63
C PRO A 228 -19.69 43.10 -15.82
#